data_09a2fe829362ff8a53cfc6981670ca16
#
_entry.id   09a2fe829362ff8a53cfc6981670ca16
#
_cell.length_a   1.000
_cell.length_b   1.000
_cell.length_c   1.000
_cell.angle_alpha   90.00
_cell.angle_beta   90.00
_cell.angle_gamma   90.00
#
_symmetry.space_group_name_H-M   'P 1'
#
loop_
_entity.id
_entity.type
_entity.pdbx_description
1 polymer ?
#
loop_
_entity_poly.entity_id
_entity_poly.type
_entity_poly.pdbx_seq_one_letter_code
_entity_poly.pdbx_strand_id
1 'polypeptide(L)'
;MGGRVSIGEKYISMKEVTYEDYLKFVKKHKFVIIEDTKLEIGKNWKIKALQPEKFELEATNVWSFPKRGDWATHYLNAKYRGNWAPQVARNLILRYSNEGDTILDPFVGSGTTLIEAKLLFRNAIGVDINIDAAMLTLDRLRFEYTSLNINEKPKTWIKVFVGDARNLDKIDDESIDLIATHPPYADIIGYSKNSNNRPEGDLSKVHSVDEFVNEMRKVANEFFRVLKPGKYCAILIGDTRRHKHHVPISFRVMQAFLDVGFILKEDIIKLQHNMKTTPLWKKRSVELNFLLLQYEHLFVFRKPEKNKRINKFKESIKWW
;
A
#
# COMPACT_ATOMS: atom_id res chain seq x y z
N MET A 1 -16.76 22.41 -21.14
CA MET A 1 -15.86 23.33 -20.40
C MET A 1 -16.10 23.10 -18.92
N GLY A 2 -15.43 22.14 -18.31
CA GLY A 2 -15.52 21.83 -16.87
C GLY A 2 -14.45 22.61 -16.16
N GLY A 3 -14.83 23.64 -15.40
CA GLY A 3 -13.92 24.44 -14.62
C GLY A 3 -13.19 23.57 -13.61
N ARG A 4 -11.85 23.64 -13.59
CA ARG A 4 -11.02 23.16 -12.48
C ARG A 4 -11.46 23.92 -11.23
N VAL A 5 -12.18 23.25 -10.32
CA VAL A 5 -12.28 23.72 -8.95
C VAL A 5 -10.88 23.55 -8.37
N SER A 6 -10.17 24.64 -8.16
CA SER A 6 -8.89 24.64 -7.46
C SER A 6 -9.12 24.14 -6.03
N ILE A 7 -8.83 22.87 -5.79
CA ILE A 7 -8.64 22.34 -4.44
C ILE A 7 -7.25 22.81 -4.02
N GLY A 8 -7.10 24.14 -3.85
CA GLY A 8 -5.87 24.75 -3.39
C GLY A 8 -5.76 24.58 -1.87
N GLU A 9 -4.57 24.21 -1.42
CA GLU A 9 -3.97 24.44 -0.11
C GLU A 9 -4.32 23.54 1.08
N LYS A 10 -5.11 22.47 0.93
CA LYS A 10 -5.39 21.59 2.09
C LYS A 10 -4.39 20.46 2.28
N TYR A 11 -3.67 20.04 1.22
CA TYR A 11 -2.77 18.88 1.25
C TYR A 11 -1.36 19.26 0.79
N ILE A 12 -0.35 18.63 1.40
CA ILE A 12 1.05 18.92 1.03
C ILE A 12 1.32 18.52 -0.42
N SER A 13 2.04 19.37 -1.15
CA SER A 13 2.55 19.07 -2.48
C SER A 13 3.65 18.01 -2.40
N MET A 14 3.72 17.12 -3.38
CA MET A 14 4.74 16.08 -3.45
C MET A 14 6.13 16.68 -3.62
N LYS A 15 7.10 16.16 -2.85
CA LYS A 15 8.52 16.50 -2.97
C LYS A 15 9.33 15.23 -3.13
N GLU A 16 10.06 15.11 -4.23
CA GLU A 16 10.95 13.98 -4.46
C GLU A 16 12.08 13.98 -3.42
N VAL A 17 12.37 12.79 -2.89
CA VAL A 17 13.48 12.52 -1.97
C VAL A 17 14.47 11.65 -2.71
N THR A 18 15.65 12.23 -2.99
CA THR A 18 16.67 11.56 -3.77
C THR A 18 17.57 10.66 -2.93
N TYR A 19 18.33 9.79 -3.59
CA TYR A 19 19.37 9.02 -2.90
C TYR A 19 20.44 9.91 -2.27
N GLU A 20 20.71 11.09 -2.84
CA GLU A 20 21.63 12.08 -2.25
C GLU A 20 21.06 12.65 -0.94
N ASP A 21 19.76 12.94 -0.89
CA ASP A 21 19.09 13.37 0.35
C ASP A 21 19.17 12.27 1.42
N TYR A 22 18.95 11.02 1.03
CA TYR A 22 19.12 9.87 1.93
C TYR A 22 20.55 9.78 2.46
N LEU A 23 21.59 9.94 1.63
CA LEU A 23 22.99 9.93 2.09
C LEU A 23 23.30 11.03 3.09
N LYS A 24 22.73 12.23 2.90
CA LYS A 24 22.81 13.33 3.87
C LYS A 24 22.11 12.99 5.18
N PHE A 25 20.94 12.35 5.07
CA PHE A 25 20.13 11.96 6.23
C PHE A 25 20.83 10.92 7.12
N VAL A 26 21.39 9.86 6.55
CA VAL A 26 22.04 8.78 7.33
C VAL A 26 23.38 9.16 7.96
N LYS A 27 23.99 10.28 7.54
CA LYS A 27 25.14 10.87 8.25
C LYS A 27 24.75 11.30 9.66
N LYS A 28 23.51 11.80 9.83
CA LYS A 28 22.98 12.33 11.10
C LYS A 28 22.10 11.33 11.85
N HIS A 29 21.47 10.37 11.15
CA HIS A 29 20.51 9.45 11.71
C HIS A 29 20.95 8.00 11.48
N LYS A 30 20.93 7.18 12.51
CA LYS A 30 21.24 5.74 12.44
C LYS A 30 20.00 4.86 12.52
N PHE A 31 18.86 5.45 12.78
CA PHE A 31 17.55 4.82 12.82
C PHE A 31 16.46 5.85 12.57
N VAL A 32 15.30 5.37 12.22
CA VAL A 32 14.03 6.12 12.20
C VAL A 32 13.09 5.52 13.22
N ILE A 33 12.13 6.32 13.69
CA ILE A 33 11.07 5.86 14.61
C ILE A 33 9.72 6.07 13.92
N ILE A 34 9.05 4.96 13.60
CA ILE A 34 7.74 4.97 12.95
C ILE A 34 6.79 4.16 13.83
N GLU A 35 5.68 4.74 14.25
CA GLU A 35 4.68 4.10 15.13
C GLU A 35 5.34 3.40 16.35
N ASP A 36 6.17 4.12 17.11
CA ASP A 36 6.93 3.62 18.26
C ASP A 36 7.91 2.47 17.97
N THR A 37 8.13 2.16 16.70
CA THR A 37 9.08 1.14 16.28
C THR A 37 10.36 1.77 15.78
N LYS A 38 11.47 1.42 16.45
CA LYS A 38 12.83 1.83 16.05
C LYS A 38 13.34 0.92 14.94
N LEU A 39 13.65 1.49 13.78
CA LEU A 39 14.14 0.80 12.59
C LEU A 39 15.50 1.34 12.18
N GLU A 40 16.50 0.47 12.10
CA GLU A 40 17.85 0.84 11.71
C GLU A 40 17.94 1.16 10.21
N ILE A 41 18.78 2.15 9.88
CA ILE A 41 19.12 2.59 8.52
C ILE A 41 20.61 2.86 8.37
N GLY A 42 21.09 3.01 7.15
CA GLY A 42 22.47 3.41 6.86
C GLY A 42 23.52 2.32 7.04
N LYS A 43 23.11 1.06 7.22
CA LYS A 43 24.02 -0.09 7.33
C LYS A 43 24.22 -0.77 5.97
N ASN A 44 25.30 -1.54 5.86
CA ASN A 44 25.47 -2.49 4.76
C ASN A 44 24.68 -3.77 5.10
N TRP A 45 23.55 -3.94 4.41
CA TRP A 45 22.65 -5.07 4.67
C TRP A 45 23.16 -6.35 4.02
N LYS A 46 23.19 -7.44 4.79
CA LYS A 46 23.55 -8.77 4.25
C LYS A 46 22.29 -9.41 3.61
N ILE A 47 22.25 -9.48 2.31
CA ILE A 47 21.17 -10.13 1.58
C ILE A 47 21.52 -11.61 1.39
N LYS A 48 20.63 -12.50 1.83
CA LYS A 48 20.80 -13.95 1.72
C LYS A 48 20.36 -14.48 0.34
N ALA A 49 19.25 -13.98 -0.14
CA ALA A 49 18.71 -14.29 -1.45
C ALA A 49 17.99 -13.06 -2.00
N LEU A 50 18.10 -12.80 -3.29
CA LEU A 50 17.40 -11.67 -3.95
C LEU A 50 15.99 -12.04 -4.39
N GLN A 51 15.75 -13.31 -4.67
CA GLN A 51 14.47 -13.82 -5.13
C GLN A 51 14.02 -14.98 -4.21
N PRO A 52 12.72 -15.24 -4.10
CA PRO A 52 12.26 -16.47 -3.43
C PRO A 52 12.76 -17.70 -4.21
N GLU A 53 13.09 -18.77 -3.49
CA GLU A 53 13.51 -20.04 -4.10
C GLU A 53 12.41 -20.64 -5.00
N LYS A 54 11.17 -20.56 -4.53
CA LYS A 54 9.97 -20.93 -5.29
C LYS A 54 8.90 -19.87 -5.06
N PHE A 55 8.18 -19.56 -6.13
CA PHE A 55 7.05 -18.67 -6.07
C PHE A 55 5.99 -19.09 -7.09
N GLU A 56 4.81 -19.37 -6.60
CA GLU A 56 3.64 -19.68 -7.43
C GLU A 56 2.59 -18.58 -7.26
N LEU A 57 1.93 -18.22 -8.35
CA LEU A 57 0.83 -17.27 -8.32
C LEU A 57 -0.39 -17.89 -7.64
N GLU A 58 -0.97 -17.17 -6.71
CA GLU A 58 -2.23 -17.58 -6.08
C GLU A 58 -3.34 -17.67 -7.12
N ALA A 59 -3.98 -18.82 -7.23
CA ALA A 59 -5.04 -19.07 -8.20
C ALA A 59 -6.45 -18.78 -7.65
N THR A 60 -6.60 -18.73 -6.32
CA THR A 60 -7.88 -18.49 -5.63
C THR A 60 -7.92 -17.10 -5.01
N ASN A 61 -9.08 -16.70 -4.54
CA ASN A 61 -9.25 -15.43 -3.83
C ASN A 61 -9.12 -15.54 -2.29
N VAL A 62 -8.53 -16.62 -1.77
CA VAL A 62 -8.15 -16.73 -0.35
C VAL A 62 -6.64 -16.92 -0.27
N TRP A 63 -5.96 -15.87 0.21
CA TRP A 63 -4.51 -15.82 0.27
C TRP A 63 -3.99 -16.02 1.69
N SER A 64 -3.03 -16.93 1.84
CA SER A 64 -2.49 -17.35 3.12
C SER A 64 -0.97 -17.42 3.07
N PHE A 65 -0.29 -16.52 3.80
CA PHE A 65 1.18 -16.46 3.86
C PHE A 65 1.65 -16.54 5.32
N PRO A 66 1.56 -17.71 5.97
CA PRO A 66 1.97 -17.88 7.37
C PRO A 66 3.46 -17.62 7.59
N LYS A 67 4.28 -17.92 6.58
CA LYS A 67 5.68 -17.54 6.53
C LYS A 67 5.85 -16.36 5.61
N ARG A 68 6.12 -15.19 6.20
CA ARG A 68 6.42 -13.98 5.45
C ARG A 68 7.72 -14.17 4.66
N GLY A 69 7.75 -13.70 3.40
CA GLY A 69 8.96 -13.68 2.60
C GLY A 69 10.06 -12.82 3.22
N ASP A 70 11.31 -13.30 3.12
CA ASP A 70 12.49 -12.70 3.70
C ASP A 70 13.63 -12.44 2.70
N TRP A 71 13.37 -12.63 1.41
CA TRP A 71 14.31 -12.33 0.33
C TRP A 71 14.56 -10.82 0.19
N ALA A 72 15.61 -10.46 -0.56
CA ALA A 72 16.10 -9.09 -0.70
C ALA A 72 16.25 -8.42 0.68
N THR A 73 15.66 -7.26 0.86
CA THR A 73 15.66 -6.50 2.12
C THR A 73 14.37 -6.67 2.93
N HIS A 74 13.44 -7.54 2.53
CA HIS A 74 12.16 -7.72 3.22
C HIS A 74 12.30 -8.19 4.67
N TYR A 75 13.34 -8.97 5.00
CA TYR A 75 13.58 -9.42 6.37
C TYR A 75 13.80 -8.25 7.36
N LEU A 76 14.29 -7.10 6.87
CA LEU A 76 14.49 -5.89 7.67
C LEU A 76 13.16 -5.23 8.09
N ASN A 77 12.11 -5.51 7.36
CA ASN A 77 10.79 -4.91 7.57
C ASN A 77 9.89 -5.71 8.51
N ALA A 78 10.38 -6.80 9.10
CA ALA A 78 9.59 -7.68 9.97
C ALA A 78 8.98 -6.97 11.20
N LYS A 79 9.58 -5.88 11.66
CA LYS A 79 9.10 -5.07 12.79
C LYS A 79 8.22 -3.89 12.37
N TYR A 80 8.19 -3.54 11.09
CA TYR A 80 7.37 -2.43 10.60
C TYR A 80 5.90 -2.81 10.67
N ARG A 81 5.09 -2.02 11.38
CA ARG A 81 3.64 -2.25 11.48
C ARG A 81 2.95 -1.80 10.20
N GLY A 82 1.87 -2.49 9.83
CA GLY A 82 1.06 -2.10 8.68
C GLY A 82 1.67 -2.45 7.32
N ASN A 83 2.85 -3.11 7.24
CA ASN A 83 3.31 -3.57 5.95
C ASN A 83 2.72 -4.95 5.60
N TRP A 84 2.31 -5.13 4.38
CA TRP A 84 1.87 -6.43 3.89
C TRP A 84 3.04 -7.40 3.62
N ALA A 85 2.73 -8.69 3.47
CA ALA A 85 3.73 -9.68 3.10
C ALA A 85 4.23 -9.43 1.65
N PRO A 86 5.53 -9.61 1.37
CA PRO A 86 6.07 -9.44 0.01
C PRO A 86 5.32 -10.27 -1.04
N GLN A 87 4.84 -11.45 -0.66
CA GLN A 87 4.06 -12.33 -1.51
C GLN A 87 2.78 -11.65 -2.05
N VAL A 88 2.15 -10.76 -1.26
CA VAL A 88 0.97 -10.00 -1.70
C VAL A 88 1.34 -9.05 -2.83
N ALA A 89 2.34 -8.19 -2.61
CA ALA A 89 2.81 -7.24 -3.63
C ALA A 89 3.29 -7.97 -4.89
N ARG A 90 4.03 -9.08 -4.73
CA ARG A 90 4.55 -9.88 -5.84
C ARG A 90 3.43 -10.48 -6.69
N ASN A 91 2.40 -11.07 -6.06
CA ASN A 91 1.24 -11.59 -6.78
C ASN A 91 0.53 -10.50 -7.60
N LEU A 92 0.31 -9.33 -7.00
CA LEU A 92 -0.36 -8.21 -7.67
C LEU A 92 0.46 -7.72 -8.87
N ILE A 93 1.76 -7.50 -8.69
CA ILE A 93 2.64 -7.01 -9.75
C ILE A 93 2.72 -7.99 -10.91
N LEU A 94 2.89 -9.29 -10.63
CA LEU A 94 2.96 -10.31 -11.68
C LEU A 94 1.65 -10.53 -12.41
N ARG A 95 0.48 -10.34 -11.74
CA ARG A 95 -0.84 -10.52 -12.33
C ARG A 95 -1.32 -9.33 -13.15
N TYR A 96 -0.97 -8.12 -12.72
CA TYR A 96 -1.64 -6.90 -13.21
C TYR A 96 -0.68 -5.91 -13.88
N SER A 97 0.58 -6.28 -14.08
CA SER A 97 1.57 -5.46 -14.80
C SER A 97 2.55 -6.28 -15.61
N ASN A 98 3.21 -5.63 -16.56
CA ASN A 98 4.30 -6.18 -17.36
C ASN A 98 5.65 -5.57 -16.96
N GLU A 99 6.76 -6.16 -17.38
CA GLU A 99 8.08 -5.56 -17.25
C GLU A 99 8.11 -4.18 -17.94
N GLY A 100 8.71 -3.19 -17.29
CA GLY A 100 8.75 -1.80 -17.76
C GLY A 100 7.52 -0.96 -17.39
N ASP A 101 6.39 -1.57 -16.98
CA ASP A 101 5.21 -0.83 -16.48
C ASP A 101 5.55 -0.03 -15.22
N THR A 102 4.79 1.03 -14.95
CA THR A 102 4.96 1.90 -13.78
C THR A 102 3.98 1.54 -12.66
N ILE A 103 4.53 1.18 -11.50
CA ILE A 103 3.79 0.84 -10.29
C ILE A 103 3.76 2.05 -9.35
N LEU A 104 2.62 2.32 -8.74
CA LEU A 104 2.47 3.35 -7.70
C LEU A 104 2.06 2.71 -6.37
N ASP A 105 2.80 3.07 -5.31
CA ASP A 105 2.38 2.83 -3.92
C ASP A 105 2.33 4.16 -3.17
N PRO A 106 1.14 4.77 -3.02
CA PRO A 106 0.98 6.09 -2.39
C PRO A 106 0.89 6.05 -0.85
N PHE A 107 1.11 4.88 -0.24
CA PHE A 107 1.32 4.66 1.20
C PHE A 107 2.50 3.72 1.40
N VAL A 108 3.66 4.12 0.84
CA VAL A 108 4.80 3.22 0.61
C VAL A 108 5.42 2.62 1.87
N GLY A 109 5.32 3.32 2.99
CA GLY A 109 5.78 2.84 4.30
C GLY A 109 7.22 2.36 4.30
N SER A 110 7.43 1.04 4.43
CA SER A 110 8.77 0.42 4.42
C SER A 110 9.24 -0.03 3.04
N GLY A 111 8.52 0.31 1.96
CA GLY A 111 8.94 0.07 0.59
C GLY A 111 8.69 -1.34 0.04
N THR A 112 7.85 -2.15 0.67
CA THR A 112 7.62 -3.55 0.23
C THR A 112 7.22 -3.65 -1.24
N THR A 113 6.31 -2.81 -1.71
CA THR A 113 5.85 -2.76 -3.11
C THR A 113 6.99 -2.36 -4.06
N LEU A 114 7.80 -1.36 -3.67
CA LEU A 114 8.90 -0.87 -4.50
C LEU A 114 10.05 -1.87 -4.59
N ILE A 115 10.32 -2.60 -3.50
CA ILE A 115 11.31 -3.69 -3.52
C ILE A 115 10.88 -4.75 -4.54
N GLU A 116 9.63 -5.18 -4.53
CA GLU A 116 9.10 -6.14 -5.50
C GLU A 116 9.08 -5.58 -6.94
N ALA A 117 8.70 -4.31 -7.12
CA ALA A 117 8.76 -3.67 -8.44
C ALA A 117 10.19 -3.69 -9.00
N LYS A 118 11.20 -3.36 -8.19
CA LYS A 118 12.63 -3.43 -8.56
C LYS A 118 13.04 -4.84 -8.96
N LEU A 119 12.69 -5.84 -8.15
CA LEU A 119 13.04 -7.24 -8.39
C LEU A 119 12.37 -7.83 -9.65
N LEU A 120 11.24 -7.27 -10.05
CA LEU A 120 10.42 -7.73 -11.17
C LEU A 120 10.54 -6.83 -12.41
N PHE A 121 11.53 -5.92 -12.45
CA PHE A 121 11.80 -5.02 -13.58
C PHE A 121 10.62 -4.10 -13.94
N ARG A 122 9.99 -3.49 -12.94
CA ARG A 122 8.99 -2.42 -13.10
C ARG A 122 9.57 -1.10 -12.67
N ASN A 123 9.14 -0.02 -13.31
CA ASN A 123 9.30 1.33 -12.77
C ASN A 123 8.42 1.47 -11.53
N ALA A 124 8.83 2.29 -10.56
CA ALA A 124 8.00 2.48 -9.38
C ALA A 124 8.08 3.90 -8.82
N ILE A 125 6.93 4.35 -8.30
CA ILE A 125 6.77 5.57 -7.53
C ILE A 125 6.23 5.19 -6.15
N GLY A 126 6.92 5.60 -5.10
CA GLY A 126 6.44 5.52 -3.72
C GLY A 126 6.17 6.89 -3.15
N VAL A 127 5.05 7.04 -2.46
CA VAL A 127 4.72 8.29 -1.74
C VAL A 127 4.40 7.93 -0.30
N ASP A 128 4.88 8.74 0.62
CA ASP A 128 4.48 8.68 2.04
C ASP A 128 4.43 10.09 2.61
N ILE A 129 3.49 10.34 3.50
CA ILE A 129 3.39 11.63 4.18
C ILE A 129 4.51 11.81 5.21
N ASN A 130 5.08 10.70 5.67
CA ASN A 130 6.14 10.66 6.67
C ASN A 130 7.52 10.57 6.00
N ILE A 131 8.35 11.59 6.20
CA ILE A 131 9.74 11.63 5.71
C ILE A 131 10.57 10.43 6.20
N ASP A 132 10.37 9.97 7.41
CA ASP A 132 11.09 8.82 7.96
C ASP A 132 10.76 7.52 7.21
N ALA A 133 9.50 7.35 6.78
CA ALA A 133 9.09 6.24 5.94
C ALA A 133 9.71 6.33 4.53
N ALA A 134 9.75 7.52 3.93
CA ALA A 134 10.41 7.74 2.65
C ALA A 134 11.92 7.42 2.72
N MET A 135 12.61 7.87 3.78
CA MET A 135 14.03 7.56 4.02
C MET A 135 14.27 6.08 4.27
N LEU A 136 13.38 5.43 5.02
CA LEU A 136 13.41 3.99 5.24
C LEU A 136 13.26 3.22 3.93
N THR A 137 12.32 3.62 3.08
CA THR A 137 12.11 3.02 1.75
C THR A 137 13.38 3.12 0.90
N LEU A 138 14.03 4.29 0.85
CA LEU A 138 15.31 4.45 0.13
C LEU A 138 16.39 3.54 0.69
N ASP A 139 16.48 3.40 2.02
CA ASP A 139 17.42 2.45 2.65
C ASP A 139 17.17 1.01 2.23
N ARG A 140 15.92 0.57 2.17
CA ARG A 140 15.52 -0.79 1.78
C ARG A 140 15.72 -1.10 0.31
N LEU A 141 15.80 -0.09 -0.54
CA LEU A 141 16.08 -0.21 -1.97
C LEU A 141 17.59 -0.29 -2.31
N ARG A 142 18.47 -0.22 -1.30
CA ARG A 142 19.93 -0.26 -1.45
C ARG A 142 20.44 -1.68 -1.67
N PHE A 143 20.00 -2.33 -2.69
CA PHE A 143 20.57 -3.57 -3.18
C PHE A 143 20.72 -3.49 -4.70
N GLU A 144 21.76 -4.10 -5.20
CA GLU A 144 21.92 -4.30 -6.62
C GLU A 144 21.30 -5.63 -7.02
N TYR A 145 20.63 -5.63 -8.14
CA TYR A 145 20.05 -6.83 -8.71
C TYR A 145 20.66 -7.06 -10.08
N THR A 146 21.53 -8.08 -10.16
CA THR A 146 22.13 -8.55 -11.40
C THR A 146 21.49 -9.89 -11.76
N SER A 147 20.75 -9.94 -12.87
CA SER A 147 20.30 -11.19 -13.49
C SER A 147 21.32 -11.65 -14.51
N LEU A 148 21.43 -12.95 -14.74
CA LEU A 148 22.29 -13.52 -15.80
C LEU A 148 21.91 -12.95 -17.18
N ASN A 149 20.64 -12.56 -17.37
CA ASN A 149 20.09 -11.99 -18.61
C ASN A 149 19.71 -10.52 -18.46
N ILE A 150 20.45 -9.74 -17.64
CA ILE A 150 20.08 -8.36 -17.33
C ILE A 150 20.02 -7.46 -18.57
N ASN A 151 20.81 -7.77 -19.61
CA ASN A 151 20.83 -6.98 -20.85
C ASN A 151 19.54 -7.13 -21.67
N GLU A 152 18.74 -8.17 -21.41
CA GLU A 152 17.44 -8.41 -22.06
C GLU A 152 16.27 -7.77 -21.26
N LYS A 153 16.55 -7.25 -20.09
CA LYS A 153 15.53 -6.65 -19.20
C LYS A 153 15.43 -5.14 -19.42
N PRO A 154 14.23 -4.55 -19.30
CA PRO A 154 14.07 -3.12 -19.40
C PRO A 154 14.86 -2.40 -18.30
N LYS A 155 15.49 -1.28 -18.66
CA LYS A 155 16.04 -0.35 -17.66
C LYS A 155 14.89 0.30 -16.93
N THR A 156 14.86 0.13 -15.62
CA THR A 156 13.80 0.67 -14.76
C THR A 156 14.33 1.70 -13.77
N TRP A 157 13.44 2.53 -13.28
CA TRP A 157 13.73 3.59 -12.32
C TRP A 157 12.76 3.52 -11.14
N ILE A 158 13.19 4.03 -9.99
CA ILE A 158 12.36 4.14 -8.79
C ILE A 158 12.49 5.57 -8.26
N LYS A 159 11.35 6.17 -7.95
CA LYS A 159 11.26 7.48 -7.31
C LYS A 159 10.49 7.39 -6.00
N VAL A 160 10.95 8.15 -5.01
CA VAL A 160 10.28 8.22 -3.71
C VAL A 160 9.96 9.69 -3.41
N PHE A 161 8.76 9.94 -2.93
CA PHE A 161 8.29 11.28 -2.60
C PHE A 161 7.79 11.35 -1.15
N VAL A 162 7.99 12.48 -0.52
CA VAL A 162 7.18 12.89 0.60
C VAL A 162 5.96 13.63 0.05
N GLY A 163 4.76 13.21 0.40
CA GLY A 163 3.53 13.76 -0.17
C GLY A 163 2.28 13.14 0.45
N ASP A 164 1.15 13.66 0.06
CA ASP A 164 -0.17 13.19 0.49
C ASP A 164 -0.88 12.44 -0.64
N ALA A 165 -1.35 11.22 -0.38
CA ALA A 165 -2.07 10.39 -1.36
C ALA A 165 -3.36 11.04 -1.91
N ARG A 166 -3.86 12.09 -1.25
CA ARG A 166 -5.00 12.92 -1.69
C ARG A 166 -4.60 14.03 -2.65
N ASN A 167 -3.29 14.21 -2.91
CA ASN A 167 -2.72 15.23 -3.79
C ASN A 167 -1.46 14.70 -4.48
N LEU A 168 -1.63 13.94 -5.55
CA LEU A 168 -0.54 13.37 -6.34
C LEU A 168 -0.11 14.33 -7.47
N ASP A 169 0.14 15.59 -7.12
CA ASP A 169 0.36 16.73 -8.03
C ASP A 169 1.60 16.60 -8.94
N LYS A 170 2.53 15.70 -8.65
CA LYS A 170 3.70 15.40 -9.47
C LYS A 170 3.56 14.14 -10.33
N ILE A 171 2.38 13.53 -10.33
CA ILE A 171 2.07 12.36 -11.16
C ILE A 171 1.05 12.79 -12.21
N ASP A 172 1.42 12.59 -13.46
CA ASP A 172 0.58 12.95 -14.61
C ASP A 172 -0.68 12.07 -14.67
N ASP A 173 -1.73 12.62 -15.26
CA ASP A 173 -2.97 11.90 -15.55
C ASP A 173 -2.65 10.68 -16.41
N GLU A 174 -3.30 9.56 -16.11
CA GLU A 174 -3.22 8.32 -16.91
C GLU A 174 -1.77 7.86 -17.21
N SER A 175 -0.86 8.00 -16.23
CA SER A 175 0.55 7.64 -16.37
C SER A 175 0.92 6.32 -15.66
N ILE A 176 0.09 5.83 -14.73
CA ILE A 176 0.33 4.67 -13.88
C ILE A 176 -0.32 3.41 -14.47
N ASP A 177 0.41 2.29 -14.46
CA ASP A 177 -0.07 0.99 -14.94
C ASP A 177 -0.69 0.12 -13.84
N LEU A 178 -0.19 0.21 -12.62
CA LEU A 178 -0.75 -0.49 -11.46
C LEU A 178 -0.59 0.36 -10.20
N ILE A 179 -1.66 0.51 -9.44
CA ILE A 179 -1.61 0.98 -8.06
C ILE A 179 -1.72 -0.24 -7.15
N ALA A 180 -0.78 -0.41 -6.21
CA ALA A 180 -0.78 -1.51 -5.25
C ALA A 180 -0.35 -0.99 -3.89
N THR A 181 -1.28 -0.92 -2.92
CA THR A 181 -1.05 -0.18 -1.68
C THR A 181 -1.83 -0.70 -0.48
N HIS A 182 -1.34 -0.34 0.70
CA HIS A 182 -1.94 -0.67 1.99
C HIS A 182 -2.09 0.61 2.83
N PRO A 183 -3.23 1.32 2.74
CA PRO A 183 -3.46 2.56 3.48
C PRO A 183 -3.44 2.34 5.00
N PRO A 184 -3.03 3.33 5.80
CA PRO A 184 -3.15 3.27 7.25
C PRO A 184 -4.62 3.41 7.69
N TYR A 185 -5.06 2.55 8.62
CA TYR A 185 -6.40 2.60 9.22
C TYR A 185 -6.37 2.40 10.75
N ALA A 186 -5.20 2.52 11.35
CA ALA A 186 -4.91 2.05 12.72
C ALA A 186 -5.61 2.81 13.85
N ASP A 187 -5.83 4.12 13.75
CA ASP A 187 -6.47 4.86 14.86
C ASP A 187 -7.98 4.66 14.93
N ILE A 188 -8.60 4.26 13.83
CA ILE A 188 -10.00 3.80 13.84
C ILE A 188 -10.12 2.53 14.70
N ILE A 189 -9.05 1.76 14.83
CA ILE A 189 -8.98 0.50 15.60
C ILE A 189 -8.62 0.74 17.08
N GLY A 190 -8.20 1.96 17.48
CA GLY A 190 -7.94 2.32 18.89
C GLY A 190 -6.65 1.71 19.48
N TYR A 191 -5.69 1.29 18.66
CA TYR A 191 -4.45 0.64 19.12
C TYR A 191 -3.31 1.59 19.47
N SER A 192 -3.36 2.87 19.09
CA SER A 192 -2.27 3.82 19.33
C SER A 192 -2.74 5.05 20.08
N LYS A 193 -2.74 4.98 21.41
CA LYS A 193 -3.08 6.13 22.26
C LYS A 193 -1.98 7.19 22.36
N ASN A 194 -0.76 6.97 21.85
CA ASN A 194 0.41 7.80 22.18
C ASN A 194 1.39 8.00 21.02
N SER A 195 1.01 8.52 19.85
CA SER A 195 2.05 9.01 18.93
C SER A 195 1.86 10.48 18.60
N ASN A 196 2.55 11.33 19.39
CA ASN A 196 2.60 12.78 19.16
C ASN A 196 3.45 13.20 17.94
N ASN A 197 4.09 12.27 17.24
CA ASN A 197 5.06 12.53 16.17
C ASN A 197 4.55 12.21 14.75
N ARG A 198 3.25 12.15 14.53
CA ARG A 198 2.70 11.92 13.18
C ARG A 198 2.52 13.23 12.43
N PRO A 199 2.84 13.29 11.11
CA PRO A 199 2.64 14.48 10.30
C PRO A 199 1.19 14.98 10.34
N GLU A 200 0.99 16.28 10.12
CA GLU A 200 -0.34 16.83 9.88
C GLU A 200 -0.90 16.24 8.59
N GLY A 201 -2.19 15.88 8.57
CA GLY A 201 -2.82 15.23 7.43
C GLY A 201 -2.68 13.71 7.36
N ASP A 202 -1.95 13.08 8.27
CA ASP A 202 -1.83 11.61 8.32
C ASP A 202 -3.21 10.97 8.56
N LEU A 203 -3.64 10.12 7.63
CA LEU A 203 -4.93 9.41 7.69
C LEU A 203 -5.06 8.50 8.91
N SER A 204 -3.96 8.07 9.49
CA SER A 204 -3.97 7.31 10.74
C SER A 204 -4.42 8.13 11.96
N LYS A 205 -4.53 9.47 11.85
CA LYS A 205 -5.09 10.35 12.90
C LYS A 205 -6.60 10.50 12.83
N VAL A 206 -7.24 9.97 11.83
CA VAL A 206 -8.70 10.08 11.67
C VAL A 206 -9.40 9.19 12.69
N HIS A 207 -10.30 9.74 13.48
CA HIS A 207 -10.97 9.04 14.58
C HIS A 207 -12.36 8.52 14.21
N SER A 208 -12.96 9.02 13.13
CA SER A 208 -14.28 8.65 12.64
C SER A 208 -14.19 7.77 11.41
N VAL A 209 -14.98 6.71 11.35
CA VAL A 209 -15.09 5.84 10.16
C VAL A 209 -15.62 6.64 8.97
N ASP A 210 -16.60 7.52 9.19
CA ASP A 210 -17.16 8.36 8.13
C ASP A 210 -16.14 9.33 7.55
N GLU A 211 -15.36 9.97 8.42
CA GLU A 211 -14.27 10.85 8.01
C GLU A 211 -13.21 10.08 7.22
N PHE A 212 -12.80 8.91 7.72
CA PHE A 212 -11.83 8.07 7.00
C PHE A 212 -12.32 7.67 5.60
N VAL A 213 -13.58 7.24 5.48
CA VAL A 213 -14.17 6.88 4.18
C VAL A 213 -14.22 8.09 3.24
N ASN A 214 -14.53 9.28 3.76
CA ASN A 214 -14.53 10.52 2.97
C ASN A 214 -13.11 10.89 2.50
N GLU A 215 -12.10 10.73 3.33
CA GLU A 215 -10.71 10.94 2.93
C GLU A 215 -10.25 9.89 1.90
N MET A 216 -10.62 8.63 2.09
CA MET A 216 -10.36 7.57 1.11
C MET A 216 -11.07 7.78 -0.23
N ARG A 217 -12.23 8.45 -0.26
CA ARG A 217 -12.86 8.89 -1.50
C ARG A 217 -12.00 9.90 -2.28
N LYS A 218 -11.33 10.82 -1.57
CA LYS A 218 -10.40 11.78 -2.20
C LYS A 218 -9.16 11.06 -2.76
N VAL A 219 -8.63 10.10 -2.00
CA VAL A 219 -7.56 9.20 -2.47
C VAL A 219 -8.01 8.46 -3.73
N ALA A 220 -9.23 7.91 -3.74
CA ALA A 220 -9.79 7.20 -4.91
C ALA A 220 -9.89 8.09 -6.15
N ASN A 221 -10.24 9.39 -6.00
CA ASN A 221 -10.24 10.33 -7.11
C ASN A 221 -8.85 10.54 -7.71
N GLU A 222 -7.81 10.70 -6.89
CA GLU A 222 -6.42 10.81 -7.36
C GLU A 222 -5.96 9.51 -8.02
N PHE A 223 -6.30 8.35 -7.45
CA PHE A 223 -5.99 7.06 -8.06
C PHE A 223 -6.66 6.90 -9.43
N PHE A 224 -7.93 7.30 -9.52
CA PHE A 224 -8.65 7.26 -10.79
C PHE A 224 -8.03 8.20 -11.83
N ARG A 225 -7.58 9.39 -11.41
CA ARG A 225 -6.91 10.36 -12.29
C ARG A 225 -5.62 9.79 -12.86
N VAL A 226 -4.70 9.33 -12.00
CA VAL A 226 -3.35 8.92 -12.41
C VAL A 226 -3.28 7.55 -13.07
N LEU A 227 -4.25 6.66 -12.81
CA LEU A 227 -4.28 5.31 -13.38
C LEU A 227 -4.68 5.35 -14.86
N LYS A 228 -3.98 4.62 -15.71
CA LYS A 228 -4.34 4.46 -17.13
C LYS A 228 -5.68 3.72 -17.28
N PRO A 229 -6.50 4.06 -18.28
CA PRO A 229 -7.72 3.31 -18.61
C PRO A 229 -7.42 1.82 -18.85
N GLY A 230 -8.28 0.96 -18.31
CA GLY A 230 -8.14 -0.50 -18.42
C GLY A 230 -7.18 -1.13 -17.43
N LYS A 231 -6.42 -0.34 -16.67
CA LYS A 231 -5.44 -0.80 -15.67
C LYS A 231 -6.06 -0.94 -14.28
N TYR A 232 -5.28 -1.42 -13.31
CA TYR A 232 -5.77 -1.94 -12.04
C TYR A 232 -5.27 -1.15 -10.84
N CYS A 233 -6.11 -1.08 -9.81
CA CYS A 233 -5.79 -0.54 -8.49
C CYS A 233 -6.11 -1.58 -7.42
N ALA A 234 -5.13 -1.97 -6.62
CA ALA A 234 -5.29 -2.93 -5.53
C ALA A 234 -5.06 -2.25 -4.19
N ILE A 235 -6.02 -2.38 -3.27
CA ILE A 235 -5.93 -1.84 -1.91
C ILE A 235 -6.24 -2.92 -0.87
N LEU A 236 -5.41 -3.01 0.17
CA LEU A 236 -5.64 -3.88 1.31
C LEU A 236 -6.27 -3.06 2.45
N ILE A 237 -7.45 -3.49 2.93
CA ILE A 237 -8.20 -2.82 4.00
C ILE A 237 -8.65 -3.83 5.02
N GLY A 238 -8.38 -3.55 6.30
CA GLY A 238 -8.91 -4.31 7.42
C GLY A 238 -10.17 -3.69 8.02
N ASP A 239 -10.95 -4.55 8.67
CA ASP A 239 -12.12 -4.15 9.45
C ASP A 239 -11.78 -4.08 10.94
N THR A 240 -12.69 -3.55 11.74
CA THR A 240 -12.54 -3.48 13.20
C THR A 240 -13.80 -3.91 13.93
N ARG A 241 -13.74 -3.89 15.25
CA ARG A 241 -14.90 -4.07 16.12
C ARG A 241 -15.05 -2.90 17.07
N ARG A 242 -16.29 -2.45 17.24
CA ARG A 242 -16.70 -1.53 18.31
C ARG A 242 -17.83 -2.14 19.10
N HIS A 243 -17.74 -2.08 20.41
CA HIS A 243 -18.74 -2.70 21.30
C HIS A 243 -19.04 -4.16 20.95
N LYS A 244 -18.02 -4.96 20.58
CA LYS A 244 -18.10 -6.36 20.13
C LYS A 244 -18.77 -6.59 18.76
N HIS A 245 -19.30 -5.54 18.13
CA HIS A 245 -19.90 -5.62 16.79
C HIS A 245 -18.89 -5.35 15.69
N HIS A 246 -19.06 -6.00 14.56
CA HIS A 246 -18.25 -5.79 13.36
C HIS A 246 -18.50 -4.38 12.79
N VAL A 247 -17.42 -3.67 12.43
CA VAL A 247 -17.46 -2.38 11.74
C VAL A 247 -16.84 -2.57 10.37
N PRO A 248 -17.66 -2.62 9.29
CA PRO A 248 -17.22 -2.99 7.94
C PRO A 248 -16.59 -1.78 7.21
N ILE A 249 -15.40 -1.39 7.62
CA ILE A 249 -14.64 -0.27 7.01
C ILE A 249 -14.30 -0.60 5.57
N SER A 250 -13.87 -1.84 5.31
CA SER A 250 -13.46 -2.33 4.00
C SER A 250 -14.55 -2.16 2.95
N PHE A 251 -15.78 -2.57 3.24
CA PHE A 251 -16.92 -2.44 2.32
C PHE A 251 -17.29 -0.98 2.05
N ARG A 252 -17.17 -0.12 3.05
CA ARG A 252 -17.44 1.31 2.90
C ARG A 252 -16.39 2.01 2.03
N VAL A 253 -15.12 1.62 2.19
CA VAL A 253 -14.04 2.09 1.31
C VAL A 253 -14.23 1.53 -0.10
N MET A 254 -14.57 0.25 -0.25
CA MET A 254 -14.90 -0.34 -1.55
C MET A 254 -16.00 0.48 -2.26
N GLN A 255 -17.09 0.80 -1.56
CA GLN A 255 -18.16 1.62 -2.12
C GLN A 255 -17.66 3.01 -2.56
N ALA A 256 -16.79 3.65 -1.78
CA ALA A 256 -16.21 4.94 -2.15
C ALA A 256 -15.41 4.88 -3.46
N PHE A 257 -14.73 3.76 -3.74
CA PHE A 257 -14.02 3.53 -5.00
C PHE A 257 -14.99 3.29 -6.17
N LEU A 258 -16.06 2.51 -5.95
CA LEU A 258 -17.10 2.30 -6.96
C LEU A 258 -17.82 3.62 -7.32
N ASP A 259 -18.10 4.48 -6.34
CA ASP A 259 -18.72 5.79 -6.54
C ASP A 259 -17.86 6.72 -7.41
N VAL A 260 -16.54 6.60 -7.34
CA VAL A 260 -15.59 7.36 -8.18
C VAL A 260 -15.59 6.87 -9.63
N GLY A 261 -16.06 5.64 -9.88
CA GLY A 261 -16.17 5.08 -11.23
C GLY A 261 -15.31 3.85 -11.51
N PHE A 262 -14.66 3.30 -10.50
CA PHE A 262 -13.96 2.02 -10.62
C PHE A 262 -14.94 0.86 -10.78
N ILE A 263 -14.46 -0.23 -11.36
CA ILE A 263 -15.15 -1.53 -11.47
C ILE A 263 -14.46 -2.49 -10.48
N LEU A 264 -15.22 -3.14 -9.60
CA LEU A 264 -14.67 -4.19 -8.73
C LEU A 264 -14.29 -5.41 -9.59
N LYS A 265 -13.03 -5.79 -9.56
CA LYS A 265 -12.50 -6.94 -10.29
C LYS A 265 -12.37 -8.17 -9.41
N GLU A 266 -11.82 -8.00 -8.20
CA GLU A 266 -11.65 -9.09 -7.23
C GLU A 266 -11.87 -8.58 -5.80
N ASP A 267 -12.42 -9.45 -4.96
CA ASP A 267 -12.35 -9.39 -3.50
C ASP A 267 -11.55 -10.59 -3.02
N ILE A 268 -10.37 -10.32 -2.49
CA ILE A 268 -9.44 -11.34 -2.02
C ILE A 268 -9.39 -11.29 -0.50
N ILE A 269 -9.65 -12.41 0.14
CA ILE A 269 -9.52 -12.59 1.58
C ILE A 269 -8.07 -12.94 1.91
N LYS A 270 -7.34 -11.97 2.44
CA LYS A 270 -5.95 -12.17 2.88
C LYS A 270 -5.92 -12.52 4.36
N LEU A 271 -5.55 -13.76 4.69
CA LEU A 271 -5.48 -14.23 6.07
C LEU A 271 -4.33 -13.56 6.83
N GLN A 272 -4.62 -13.18 8.07
CA GLN A 272 -3.63 -12.65 9.01
C GLN A 272 -3.05 -13.80 9.85
N HIS A 273 -1.73 -13.82 9.99
CA HIS A 273 -1.01 -14.82 10.76
C HIS A 273 -0.17 -14.17 11.87
N ASN A 274 0.16 -14.96 12.90
CA ASN A 274 1.09 -14.58 13.97
C ASN A 274 0.70 -13.29 14.72
N MET A 275 -0.61 -13.01 14.85
CA MET A 275 -1.10 -11.85 15.60
C MET A 275 -0.82 -12.03 17.10
N LYS A 276 0.03 -11.17 17.66
CA LYS A 276 0.45 -11.23 19.07
C LYS A 276 -0.71 -11.12 20.06
N THR A 277 -1.79 -10.46 19.68
CA THR A 277 -2.97 -10.25 20.54
C THR A 277 -3.96 -11.41 20.53
N THR A 278 -3.92 -12.27 19.54
CA THR A 278 -4.88 -13.40 19.41
C THR A 278 -4.90 -14.29 20.65
N PRO A 279 -3.78 -14.76 21.23
CA PRO A 279 -3.81 -15.59 22.43
C PRO A 279 -4.49 -14.90 23.63
N LEU A 280 -4.25 -13.59 23.80
CA LEU A 280 -4.82 -12.79 24.88
C LEU A 280 -6.34 -12.65 24.77
N TRP A 281 -6.83 -12.49 23.53
CA TRP A 281 -8.25 -12.25 23.27
C TRP A 281 -9.07 -13.51 23.04
N LYS A 282 -8.45 -14.66 22.78
CA LYS A 282 -9.15 -15.92 22.46
C LYS A 282 -10.16 -16.32 23.56
N LYS A 283 -9.74 -16.33 24.82
CA LYS A 283 -10.63 -16.63 25.96
C LYS A 283 -11.77 -15.61 26.05
N ARG A 284 -11.44 -14.32 26.01
CA ARG A 284 -12.43 -13.24 26.08
C ARG A 284 -13.43 -13.24 24.93
N SER A 285 -13.01 -13.62 23.74
CA SER A 285 -13.89 -13.68 22.57
C SER A 285 -15.01 -14.73 22.76
N VAL A 286 -14.66 -15.86 23.35
CA VAL A 286 -15.64 -16.91 23.70
C VAL A 286 -16.55 -16.43 24.84
N GLU A 287 -15.99 -15.93 25.94
CA GLU A 287 -16.76 -15.46 27.10
C GLU A 287 -17.72 -14.31 26.75
N LEU A 288 -17.33 -13.45 25.82
CA LEU A 288 -18.07 -12.26 25.44
C LEU A 288 -18.82 -12.42 24.11
N ASN A 289 -18.84 -13.63 23.55
CA ASN A 289 -19.56 -14.02 22.35
C ASN A 289 -19.28 -13.11 21.14
N PHE A 290 -18.00 -13.02 20.74
CA PHE A 290 -17.63 -12.38 19.47
C PHE A 290 -16.44 -13.10 18.83
N LEU A 291 -16.31 -13.02 17.50
CA LEU A 291 -15.21 -13.63 16.76
C LEU A 291 -14.06 -12.65 16.58
N LEU A 292 -12.81 -13.12 16.65
CA LEU A 292 -11.63 -12.34 16.30
C LEU A 292 -11.54 -12.20 14.78
N LEU A 293 -11.19 -11.00 14.30
CA LEU A 293 -10.95 -10.76 12.89
C LEU A 293 -9.56 -11.33 12.54
N GLN A 294 -9.50 -12.22 11.57
CA GLN A 294 -8.28 -12.89 11.13
C GLN A 294 -8.01 -12.73 9.63
N TYR A 295 -8.63 -11.77 9.00
CA TYR A 295 -8.42 -11.46 7.58
C TYR A 295 -8.54 -9.97 7.32
N GLU A 296 -8.07 -9.60 6.16
CA GLU A 296 -8.23 -8.29 5.53
C GLU A 296 -8.78 -8.51 4.12
N HIS A 297 -9.53 -7.54 3.60
CA HIS A 297 -9.96 -7.52 2.22
C HIS A 297 -8.91 -6.85 1.34
N LEU A 298 -8.47 -7.55 0.31
CA LEU A 298 -7.66 -7.00 -0.76
C LEU A 298 -8.55 -6.84 -1.98
N PHE A 299 -9.08 -5.63 -2.16
CA PHE A 299 -9.87 -5.31 -3.33
C PHE A 299 -8.98 -4.97 -4.51
N VAL A 300 -9.29 -5.56 -5.67
CA VAL A 300 -8.71 -5.17 -6.95
C VAL A 300 -9.77 -4.49 -7.78
N PHE A 301 -9.55 -3.23 -8.10
CA PHE A 301 -10.40 -2.43 -8.95
C PHE A 301 -9.79 -2.28 -10.34
N ARG A 302 -10.63 -2.03 -11.33
CA ARG A 302 -10.22 -1.70 -12.68
C ARG A 302 -10.77 -0.34 -13.08
N LYS A 303 -9.92 0.53 -13.65
CA LYS A 303 -10.40 1.74 -14.31
C LYS A 303 -11.06 1.34 -15.64
N PRO A 304 -12.27 1.83 -15.96
CA PRO A 304 -12.92 1.56 -17.24
C PRO A 304 -12.02 1.93 -18.41
N GLU A 305 -12.10 1.17 -19.50
CA GLU A 305 -11.45 1.54 -20.75
C GLU A 305 -12.25 2.63 -21.47
N LYS A 306 -11.54 3.58 -22.08
CA LYS A 306 -12.17 4.59 -22.94
C LYS A 306 -12.93 3.88 -24.07
N ASN A 307 -14.14 4.34 -24.36
CA ASN A 307 -14.99 3.84 -25.46
C ASN A 307 -15.49 2.38 -25.36
N LYS A 308 -15.30 1.69 -24.23
CA LYS A 308 -15.91 0.37 -24.02
C LYS A 308 -17.21 0.48 -23.23
N ARG A 309 -18.23 -0.31 -23.64
CA ARG A 309 -19.53 -0.35 -22.94
C ARG A 309 -19.35 -0.84 -21.51
N ILE A 310 -19.57 0.04 -20.53
CA ILE A 310 -19.54 -0.26 -19.10
C ILE A 310 -20.70 -1.19 -18.71
N ASN A 311 -21.81 -1.20 -19.48
CA ASN A 311 -23.01 -1.96 -19.17
C ASN A 311 -22.80 -3.45 -18.90
N LYS A 312 -21.75 -4.07 -19.50
CA LYS A 312 -21.42 -5.48 -19.22
C LYS A 312 -20.86 -5.70 -17.81
N PHE A 313 -20.49 -4.63 -17.09
CA PHE A 313 -19.97 -4.67 -15.73
C PHE A 313 -20.95 -4.09 -14.71
N LYS A 314 -22.24 -3.89 -15.09
CA LYS A 314 -23.25 -3.23 -14.23
C LYS A 314 -23.35 -3.83 -12.83
N GLU A 315 -23.14 -5.13 -12.70
CA GLU A 315 -23.18 -5.84 -11.41
C GLU A 315 -21.88 -5.70 -10.60
N SER A 316 -20.80 -5.14 -11.17
CA SER A 316 -19.50 -4.91 -10.52
C SER A 316 -19.21 -3.43 -10.26
N ILE A 317 -20.15 -2.54 -10.53
CA ILE A 317 -20.04 -1.08 -10.31
C ILE A 317 -21.01 -0.57 -9.25
N LYS A 318 -21.87 -1.44 -8.73
CA LYS A 318 -22.82 -1.11 -7.68
C LYS A 318 -22.81 -2.22 -6.65
N TRP A 319 -22.93 -1.86 -5.40
CA TRP A 319 -23.08 -2.81 -4.31
C TRP A 319 -24.54 -3.32 -4.20
N TRP A 320 -25.52 -2.46 -4.53
CA TRP A 320 -26.95 -2.72 -4.65
C TRP A 320 -27.61 -1.72 -5.59
#